data_9b7d4265b59bcfb755fdc89ef9274478
#
_entry.id   9b7d4265b59bcfb755fdc89ef9274478
#
_cell.length_a   1.000
_cell.length_b   1.000
_cell.length_c   1.000
_cell.angle_alpha   90.00
_cell.angle_beta   90.00
_cell.angle_gamma   90.00
#
_symmetry.space_group_name_H-M   'P 1'
#
loop_
_entity.id
_entity.type
_entity.pdbx_description
1 polymer ?
#
loop_
_entity_poly.entity_id
_entity_poly.type
_entity_poly.pdbx_seq_one_letter_code
_entity_poly.pdbx_strand_id
1 'polypeptide(L)'
;MNQDPKHMGNVLLLRAAALWLLAALVLAWCLVGLDFGIPAFKAVFPGKFVRVLQAHLDFLVMSALLFGFYAAKVPLPWHVRWAMAVGAFTNSSLFLAQALFPVLETPEQAQGFLAAIFPIYLMASILITSYGFGKGAVTVLKSTFEAAPPR
;
A
#
# COMPACT_ATOMS: atom_id res chain seq x y z
N MET A 1 -18.85 -12.63 -18.77
CA MET A 1 -18.21 -11.29 -18.81
C MET A 1 -17.01 -11.39 -19.73
N ASN A 2 -17.16 -10.97 -21.02
CA ASN A 2 -16.03 -10.92 -21.95
C ASN A 2 -15.11 -9.79 -21.50
N GLN A 3 -14.01 -10.11 -20.86
CA GLN A 3 -12.97 -9.14 -20.53
C GLN A 3 -12.18 -8.86 -21.81
N ASP A 4 -12.09 -7.60 -22.19
CA ASP A 4 -11.23 -7.15 -23.29
C ASP A 4 -9.79 -7.63 -23.02
N PRO A 5 -9.15 -8.37 -23.97
CA PRO A 5 -7.79 -8.92 -23.78
C PRO A 5 -6.76 -7.88 -23.35
N LYS A 6 -6.94 -6.61 -23.73
CA LYS A 6 -6.05 -5.50 -23.36
C LYS A 6 -6.05 -5.17 -21.87
N HIS A 7 -7.11 -5.56 -21.12
CA HIS A 7 -7.22 -5.27 -19.70
C HIS A 7 -6.90 -6.47 -18.79
N MET A 8 -6.75 -7.68 -19.34
CA MET A 8 -6.46 -8.88 -18.54
C MET A 8 -5.20 -8.73 -17.67
N GLY A 9 -4.20 -7.98 -18.14
CA GLY A 9 -3.00 -7.69 -17.37
C GLY A 9 -3.23 -6.90 -16.09
N ASN A 10 -4.24 -6.02 -16.03
CA ASN A 10 -4.53 -5.17 -14.86
C ASN A 10 -5.28 -5.90 -13.74
N VAL A 11 -5.69 -7.16 -13.95
CA VAL A 11 -6.31 -7.99 -12.90
C VAL A 11 -5.43 -8.12 -11.66
N LEU A 12 -4.10 -8.03 -11.80
CA LEU A 12 -3.17 -7.97 -10.67
C LEU A 12 -3.50 -6.81 -9.73
N LEU A 13 -3.81 -5.62 -10.27
CA LEU A 13 -4.16 -4.45 -9.46
C LEU A 13 -5.47 -4.68 -8.70
N LEU A 14 -6.47 -5.28 -9.36
CA LEU A 14 -7.75 -5.63 -8.72
C LEU A 14 -7.54 -6.61 -7.55
N ARG A 15 -6.73 -7.65 -7.76
CA ARG A 15 -6.41 -8.64 -6.72
C ARG A 15 -5.66 -8.02 -5.55
N ALA A 16 -4.63 -7.22 -5.84
CA ALA A 16 -3.88 -6.50 -4.82
C ALA A 16 -4.78 -5.52 -4.04
N ALA A 17 -5.60 -4.73 -4.75
CA ALA A 17 -6.56 -3.82 -4.12
C ALA A 17 -7.50 -4.53 -3.14
N ALA A 18 -8.07 -5.66 -3.55
CA ALA A 18 -8.96 -6.46 -2.70
C ALA A 18 -8.22 -7.01 -1.46
N LEU A 19 -7.00 -7.53 -1.64
CA LEU A 19 -6.19 -8.05 -0.53
C LEU A 19 -5.83 -6.96 0.47
N TRP A 20 -5.42 -5.78 0.01
CA TRP A 20 -5.06 -4.67 0.89
C TRP A 20 -6.29 -4.07 1.58
N LEU A 21 -7.45 -4.07 0.92
CA LEU A 21 -8.72 -3.70 1.55
C LEU A 21 -9.05 -4.66 2.69
N LEU A 22 -8.91 -5.96 2.48
CA LEU A 22 -9.14 -6.95 3.55
C LEU A 22 -8.16 -6.75 4.72
N ALA A 23 -6.88 -6.48 4.43
CA ALA A 23 -5.89 -6.14 5.47
C ALA A 23 -6.32 -4.91 6.26
N ALA A 24 -6.78 -3.85 5.58
CA ALA A 24 -7.30 -2.65 6.23
C ALA A 24 -8.50 -2.97 7.15
N LEU A 25 -9.45 -3.78 6.69
CA LEU A 25 -10.61 -4.18 7.50
C LEU A 25 -10.22 -4.98 8.74
N VAL A 26 -9.23 -5.86 8.64
CA VAL A 26 -8.68 -6.57 9.82
C VAL A 26 -8.08 -5.58 10.80
N LEU A 27 -7.28 -4.60 10.31
CA LEU A 27 -6.71 -3.56 11.17
C LEU A 27 -7.77 -2.66 11.81
N ALA A 28 -8.91 -2.41 11.15
CA ALA A 28 -10.04 -1.71 11.76
C ALA A 28 -10.55 -2.42 13.02
N TRP A 29 -10.72 -3.75 12.95
CA TRP A 29 -11.09 -4.54 14.13
C TRP A 29 -10.01 -4.57 15.20
N CYS A 30 -8.73 -4.58 14.81
CA CYS A 30 -7.63 -4.43 15.76
C CYS A 30 -7.68 -3.07 16.49
N LEU A 31 -7.98 -1.99 15.77
CA LEU A 31 -8.15 -0.65 16.36
C LEU A 31 -9.30 -0.61 17.38
N VAL A 32 -10.45 -1.20 17.04
CA VAL A 32 -11.57 -1.35 17.98
C VAL A 32 -11.13 -2.12 19.24
N GLY A 33 -10.43 -3.24 19.06
CA GLY A 33 -9.93 -4.04 20.17
C GLY A 33 -8.93 -3.30 21.06
N LEU A 34 -8.07 -2.47 20.44
CA LEU A 34 -7.12 -1.61 21.15
C LEU A 34 -7.82 -0.49 21.92
N ASP A 35 -8.84 0.14 21.33
CA ASP A 35 -9.63 1.21 21.95
C ASP A 35 -10.39 0.68 23.17
N PHE A 36 -11.00 -0.50 23.06
CA PHE A 36 -11.61 -1.19 24.21
C PHE A 36 -10.61 -1.73 25.24
N GLY A 37 -9.32 -1.57 24.99
CA GLY A 37 -8.28 -1.97 25.95
C GLY A 37 -8.09 -3.48 26.08
N ILE A 38 -8.49 -4.28 25.10
CA ILE A 38 -8.40 -5.74 25.14
C ILE A 38 -6.90 -6.16 25.20
N PRO A 39 -6.46 -6.90 26.26
CA PRO A 39 -5.04 -7.19 26.48
C PRO A 39 -4.37 -7.95 25.33
N ALA A 40 -5.10 -8.83 24.65
CA ALA A 40 -4.56 -9.59 23.52
C ALA A 40 -4.09 -8.67 22.37
N PHE A 41 -4.85 -7.62 22.05
CA PHE A 41 -4.46 -6.67 21.01
C PHE A 41 -3.27 -5.80 21.44
N LYS A 42 -3.20 -5.41 22.72
CA LYS A 42 -2.04 -4.69 23.27
C LYS A 42 -0.77 -5.54 23.27
N ALA A 43 -0.89 -6.83 23.44
CA ALA A 43 0.24 -7.77 23.37
C ALA A 43 0.76 -7.91 21.92
N VAL A 44 -0.13 -7.89 20.93
CA VAL A 44 0.23 -7.95 19.51
C VAL A 44 0.79 -6.62 19.01
N PHE A 45 0.21 -5.50 19.44
CA PHE A 45 0.59 -4.15 19.02
C PHE A 45 1.12 -3.34 20.22
N PRO A 46 2.36 -3.60 20.67
CA PRO A 46 2.95 -2.87 21.81
C PRO A 46 3.33 -1.42 21.44
N GLY A 47 3.35 -1.08 20.17
CA GLY A 47 3.61 0.27 19.67
C GLY A 47 2.44 1.24 19.90
N LYS A 48 2.59 2.45 19.39
CA LYS A 48 1.56 3.49 19.55
C LYS A 48 0.30 3.15 18.74
N PHE A 49 -0.87 3.36 19.35
CA PHE A 49 -2.18 3.24 18.67
C PHE A 49 -2.21 3.94 17.31
N VAL A 50 -1.62 5.16 17.24
CA VAL A 50 -1.57 5.95 16.01
C VAL A 50 -0.87 5.22 14.85
N ARG A 51 0.07 4.31 15.12
CA ARG A 51 0.76 3.54 14.08
C ARG A 51 -0.15 2.49 13.44
N VAL A 52 -0.98 1.83 14.25
CA VAL A 52 -2.01 0.91 13.73
C VAL A 52 -3.04 1.68 12.92
N LEU A 53 -3.45 2.86 13.38
CA LEU A 53 -4.37 3.75 12.65
C LEU A 53 -3.76 4.21 11.32
N GLN A 54 -2.49 4.63 11.29
CA GLN A 54 -1.80 5.01 10.06
C GLN A 54 -1.72 3.85 9.08
N ALA A 55 -1.37 2.64 9.56
CA ALA A 55 -1.33 1.44 8.71
C ALA A 55 -2.71 1.14 8.11
N HIS A 56 -3.78 1.18 8.92
CA HIS A 56 -5.15 0.99 8.47
C HIS A 56 -5.54 1.99 7.36
N LEU A 57 -5.32 3.28 7.61
CA LEU A 57 -5.67 4.33 6.64
C LEU A 57 -4.84 4.22 5.36
N ASP A 58 -3.55 3.91 5.47
CA ASP A 58 -2.69 3.78 4.30
C ASP A 58 -3.07 2.57 3.44
N PHE A 59 -3.39 1.42 4.04
CA PHE A 59 -3.94 0.27 3.32
C PHE A 59 -5.26 0.60 2.61
N LEU A 60 -6.15 1.39 3.23
CA LEU A 60 -7.39 1.85 2.58
C LEU A 60 -7.10 2.74 1.38
N VAL A 61 -6.23 3.74 1.55
CA VAL A 61 -5.86 4.67 0.46
C VAL A 61 -5.18 3.94 -0.68
N MET A 62 -4.20 3.09 -0.38
CA MET A 62 -3.50 2.31 -1.40
C MET A 62 -4.43 1.35 -2.14
N SER A 63 -5.36 0.71 -1.43
CA SER A 63 -6.40 -0.12 -2.05
C SER A 63 -7.27 0.69 -3.00
N ALA A 64 -7.76 1.87 -2.57
CA ALA A 64 -8.57 2.76 -3.39
C ALA A 64 -7.83 3.22 -4.65
N LEU A 65 -6.55 3.59 -4.53
CA LEU A 65 -5.71 3.96 -5.67
C LEU A 65 -5.57 2.81 -6.68
N LEU A 66 -5.31 1.59 -6.22
CA LEU A 66 -5.20 0.42 -7.09
C LEU A 66 -6.53 0.11 -7.80
N PHE A 67 -7.69 0.23 -7.11
CA PHE A 67 -9.01 0.13 -7.73
C PHE A 67 -9.20 1.22 -8.78
N GLY A 68 -8.79 2.46 -8.50
CA GLY A 68 -8.85 3.59 -9.44
C GLY A 68 -8.06 3.33 -10.72
N PHE A 69 -6.83 2.85 -10.62
CA PHE A 69 -6.01 2.48 -11.76
C PHE A 69 -6.60 1.30 -12.56
N TYR A 70 -7.17 0.31 -11.88
CA TYR A 70 -7.89 -0.76 -12.55
C TYR A 70 -9.12 -0.22 -13.30
N ALA A 71 -9.89 0.67 -12.68
CA ALA A 71 -11.10 1.26 -13.26
C ALA A 71 -10.82 2.20 -14.43
N ALA A 72 -9.64 2.82 -14.48
CA ALA A 72 -9.21 3.67 -15.60
C ALA A 72 -9.08 2.91 -16.93
N LYS A 73 -8.99 1.57 -16.90
CA LYS A 73 -8.92 0.68 -18.06
C LYS A 73 -7.77 0.97 -19.04
N VAL A 74 -6.73 1.66 -18.59
CA VAL A 74 -5.52 1.93 -19.37
C VAL A 74 -4.56 0.76 -19.19
N PRO A 75 -4.06 0.15 -20.31
CA PRO A 75 -3.08 -0.94 -20.21
C PRO A 75 -1.78 -0.45 -19.58
N LEU A 76 -1.38 -1.06 -18.46
CA LEU A 76 -0.13 -0.74 -17.79
C LEU A 76 0.92 -1.84 -18.03
N PRO A 77 2.22 -1.49 -18.21
CA PRO A 77 3.29 -2.46 -18.29
C PRO A 77 3.35 -3.36 -17.03
N TRP A 78 3.80 -4.60 -17.20
CA TRP A 78 3.82 -5.59 -16.11
C TRP A 78 4.63 -5.12 -14.88
N HIS A 79 5.79 -4.50 -15.11
CA HIS A 79 6.66 -3.99 -14.04
C HIS A 79 6.03 -2.83 -13.27
N VAL A 80 5.22 -1.99 -13.95
CA VAL A 80 4.47 -0.90 -13.29
C VAL A 80 3.39 -1.48 -12.38
N ARG A 81 2.63 -2.46 -12.86
CA ARG A 81 1.57 -3.12 -12.07
C ARG A 81 2.14 -3.80 -10.82
N TRP A 82 3.26 -4.52 -10.97
CA TRP A 82 3.93 -5.13 -9.83
C TRP A 82 4.51 -4.09 -8.87
N ALA A 83 5.15 -3.04 -9.37
CA ALA A 83 5.65 -1.95 -8.54
C ALA A 83 4.53 -1.26 -7.76
N MET A 84 3.35 -1.06 -8.36
CA MET A 84 2.18 -0.51 -7.67
C MET A 84 1.67 -1.45 -6.58
N ALA A 85 1.49 -2.74 -6.89
CA ALA A 85 0.98 -3.72 -5.93
C ALA A 85 1.93 -3.92 -4.75
N VAL A 86 3.23 -4.11 -5.03
CA VAL A 86 4.26 -4.28 -3.99
C VAL A 86 4.49 -2.98 -3.23
N GLY A 87 4.57 -1.84 -3.94
CA GLY A 87 4.75 -0.53 -3.32
C GLY A 87 3.60 -0.18 -2.37
N ALA A 88 2.36 -0.44 -2.77
CA ALA A 88 1.20 -0.25 -1.91
C ALA A 88 1.31 -1.05 -0.60
N PHE A 89 1.72 -2.33 -0.69
CA PHE A 89 1.94 -3.16 0.49
C PHE A 89 3.09 -2.64 1.35
N THR A 90 4.26 -2.44 0.75
CA THR A 90 5.46 -2.07 1.52
C THR A 90 5.29 -0.71 2.19
N ASN A 91 4.63 0.26 1.55
CA ASN A 91 4.35 1.57 2.13
C ASN A 91 3.47 1.45 3.39
N SER A 92 2.33 0.76 3.28
CA SER A 92 1.41 0.59 4.40
C SER A 92 2.00 -0.24 5.54
N SER A 93 2.84 -1.23 5.22
CA SER A 93 3.49 -2.08 6.21
C SER A 93 4.61 -1.38 6.99
N LEU A 94 5.10 -0.20 6.58
CA LEU A 94 6.03 0.61 7.39
C LEU A 94 5.42 1.00 8.74
N PHE A 95 4.19 1.50 8.71
CA PHE A 95 3.47 1.87 9.93
C PHE A 95 3.10 0.64 10.77
N LEU A 96 2.73 -0.45 10.10
CA LEU A 96 2.44 -1.71 10.76
C LEU A 96 3.70 -2.27 11.46
N ALA A 97 4.86 -2.20 10.83
CA ALA A 97 6.13 -2.60 11.43
C ALA A 97 6.44 -1.78 12.70
N GLN A 98 6.20 -0.46 12.67
CA GLN A 98 6.37 0.39 13.86
C GLN A 98 5.35 0.08 14.97
N ALA A 99 4.13 -0.35 14.61
CA ALA A 99 3.14 -0.77 15.58
C ALA A 99 3.52 -2.09 16.28
N LEU A 100 4.12 -3.02 15.54
CA LEU A 100 4.58 -4.32 16.05
C LEU A 100 5.93 -4.23 16.79
N PHE A 101 6.82 -3.35 16.34
CA PHE A 101 8.18 -3.19 16.85
C PHE A 101 8.44 -1.73 17.23
N PRO A 102 8.11 -1.32 18.48
CA PRO A 102 8.25 0.09 18.91
C PRO A 102 9.67 0.64 18.80
N VAL A 103 10.69 -0.22 18.82
CA VAL A 103 12.10 0.15 18.62
C VAL A 103 12.34 0.87 17.29
N LEU A 104 11.49 0.65 16.29
CA LEU A 104 11.59 1.30 14.97
C LEU A 104 11.08 2.75 14.96
N GLU A 105 10.43 3.22 16.03
CA GLU A 105 10.01 4.62 16.16
C GLU A 105 11.12 5.58 16.59
N THR A 106 12.17 5.05 17.23
CA THR A 106 13.31 5.83 17.73
C THR A 106 14.61 5.30 17.12
N PRO A 107 14.90 5.58 15.85
CA PRO A 107 16.06 5.03 15.16
C PRO A 107 17.39 5.33 15.86
N GLU A 108 17.47 6.47 16.55
CA GLU A 108 18.67 6.89 17.27
C GLU A 108 19.02 6.00 18.49
N GLN A 109 18.00 5.36 19.05
CA GLN A 109 18.15 4.44 20.19
C GLN A 109 18.07 2.97 19.78
N ALA A 110 17.67 2.73 18.54
CA ALA A 110 17.46 1.38 18.03
C ALA A 110 18.81 0.69 17.76
N GLN A 111 19.06 -0.40 18.46
CA GLN A 111 20.19 -1.28 18.23
C GLN A 111 19.70 -2.62 17.67
N GLY A 112 20.52 -3.22 16.82
CA GLY A 112 20.24 -4.54 16.27
C GLY A 112 19.82 -4.56 14.80
N PHE A 113 19.61 -5.77 14.29
CA PHE A 113 19.37 -6.04 12.88
C PHE A 113 18.13 -5.32 12.30
N LEU A 114 17.02 -5.30 13.04
CA LEU A 114 15.79 -4.62 12.59
C LEU A 114 15.99 -3.13 12.41
N ALA A 115 16.70 -2.49 13.34
CA ALA A 115 17.00 -1.06 13.25
C ALA A 115 17.90 -0.72 12.07
N ALA A 116 18.86 -1.58 11.74
CA ALA A 116 19.76 -1.38 10.61
C ALA A 116 19.05 -1.56 9.25
N ILE A 117 18.09 -2.50 9.16
CA ILE A 117 17.39 -2.81 7.90
C ILE A 117 16.21 -1.87 7.62
N PHE A 118 15.56 -1.33 8.66
CA PHE A 118 14.34 -0.53 8.50
C PHE A 118 14.51 0.71 7.63
N PRO A 119 15.59 1.52 7.73
CA PRO A 119 15.81 2.66 6.82
C PRO A 119 15.96 2.24 5.35
N ILE A 120 16.60 1.09 5.10
CA ILE A 120 16.75 0.54 3.74
C ILE A 120 15.38 0.11 3.21
N TYR A 121 14.58 -0.58 4.03
CA TYR A 121 13.22 -0.96 3.68
C TYR A 121 12.32 0.25 3.40
N LEU A 122 12.40 1.28 4.23
CA LEU A 122 11.68 2.55 4.05
C LEU A 122 12.06 3.20 2.71
N MET A 123 13.35 3.34 2.42
CA MET A 123 13.82 3.95 1.18
C MET A 123 13.39 3.13 -0.05
N ALA A 124 13.56 1.81 -0.01
CA ALA A 124 13.12 0.91 -1.07
C ALA A 124 11.61 1.00 -1.31
N SER A 125 10.82 1.03 -0.23
CA SER A 125 9.36 1.19 -0.31
C SER A 125 8.97 2.48 -1.01
N ILE A 126 9.54 3.62 -0.61
CA ILE A 126 9.26 4.92 -1.22
C ILE A 126 9.62 4.91 -2.71
N LEU A 127 10.79 4.38 -3.07
CA LEU A 127 11.23 4.32 -4.46
C LEU A 127 10.32 3.45 -5.33
N ILE A 128 9.96 2.25 -4.86
CA ILE A 128 9.07 1.33 -5.57
C ILE A 128 7.67 1.93 -5.74
N THR A 129 7.12 2.51 -4.68
CA THR A 129 5.81 3.15 -4.66
C THR A 129 5.77 4.35 -5.61
N SER A 130 6.78 5.24 -5.51
CA SER A 130 6.88 6.42 -6.37
C SER A 130 7.04 6.05 -7.84
N TYR A 131 7.86 5.05 -8.14
CA TYR A 131 8.00 4.53 -9.50
C TYR A 131 6.69 3.97 -10.05
N GLY A 132 6.06 3.06 -9.30
CA GLY A 132 4.82 2.38 -9.71
C GLY A 132 3.69 3.36 -9.98
N PHE A 133 3.32 4.14 -8.98
CA PHE A 133 2.21 5.09 -9.08
C PHE A 133 2.54 6.28 -10.00
N GLY A 134 3.76 6.81 -9.96
CA GLY A 134 4.20 7.90 -10.82
C GLY A 134 4.19 7.50 -12.30
N LYS A 135 4.78 6.36 -12.64
CA LYS A 135 4.76 5.85 -14.02
C LYS A 135 3.34 5.50 -14.47
N GLY A 136 2.54 4.91 -13.59
CA GLY A 136 1.13 4.62 -13.84
C GLY A 136 0.34 5.89 -14.15
N ALA A 137 0.46 6.92 -13.31
CA ALA A 137 -0.21 8.21 -13.49
C ALA A 137 0.19 8.88 -14.82
N VAL A 138 1.47 8.91 -15.17
CA VAL A 138 1.96 9.44 -16.46
C VAL A 138 1.37 8.66 -17.62
N THR A 139 1.24 7.33 -17.51
CA THR A 139 0.65 6.51 -18.59
C THR A 139 -0.82 6.82 -18.79
N VAL A 140 -1.58 6.94 -17.68
CA VAL A 140 -3.00 7.32 -17.73
C VAL A 140 -3.15 8.73 -18.30
N LEU A 141 -2.34 9.69 -17.86
CA LEU A 141 -2.40 11.07 -18.36
C LEU A 141 -2.15 11.12 -19.88
N LYS A 142 -1.13 10.43 -20.38
CA LYS A 142 -0.83 10.37 -21.82
C LYS A 142 -2.01 9.82 -22.64
N SER A 143 -2.67 8.76 -22.15
CA SER A 143 -3.81 8.16 -22.83
C SER A 143 -4.99 9.12 -23.01
N THR A 144 -5.15 10.12 -22.13
CA THR A 144 -6.22 11.13 -22.26
C THR A 144 -5.97 12.10 -23.41
N PHE A 145 -4.72 12.39 -23.73
CA PHE A 145 -4.37 13.27 -24.87
C PHE A 145 -4.48 12.53 -26.21
N GLU A 146 -4.16 11.22 -26.23
CA GLU A 146 -4.27 10.40 -27.43
C GLU A 146 -5.74 10.12 -27.81
N ALA A 147 -6.64 10.09 -26.82
CA ALA A 147 -8.07 9.85 -27.01
C ALA A 147 -8.85 11.11 -27.41
N ALA A 148 -8.25 12.31 -27.38
CA ALA A 148 -8.93 13.55 -27.80
C ALA A 148 -9.10 13.56 -29.33
N PRO A 149 -10.35 13.76 -29.88
CA PRO A 149 -10.55 13.89 -31.32
C PRO A 149 -9.78 15.11 -31.82
N PRO A 150 -9.26 15.06 -33.09
CA PRO A 150 -8.65 16.24 -33.70
C PRO A 150 -9.70 17.34 -33.80
N ARG A 151 -9.35 18.55 -33.36
CA ARG A 151 -10.19 19.75 -33.45
C ARG A 151 -10.29 20.23 -34.89
#